data_a04a7bfffe2dee462a67f22e48b08c6a
#
_entry.id   a04a7bfffe2dee462a67f22e48b08c6a
#
_cell.length_a   1.000
_cell.length_b   1.000
_cell.length_c   1.000
_cell.angle_alpha   90.00
_cell.angle_beta   90.00
_cell.angle_gamma   90.00
#
_symmetry.space_group_name_H-M   'P 1'
#
loop_
_entity.id
_entity.type
_entity.pdbx_description
1 polymer ?
#
loop_
_entity_poly.entity_id
_entity_poly.type
_entity_poly.pdbx_seq_one_letter_code
_entity_poly.pdbx_strand_id
1 'polypeptide(L)'
;MDWLLDRTVEACSIGVAFGQSSFTDLDFADDVSLLAEMLELFVFILETIASEAASLGFEVNWQKTKVQALGCREDMPLTIKVQGQDIMVVEEFVYLGSLIHSSTGSTCDISRRSAITRAAMQSLENQIWRSRLAISTKLKLYNTCILPIFL
;
A
#
# COMPACT_ATOMS: atom_id res chain seq x y z
N MET A 1 -17.38 0.84 5.81
CA MET A 1 -16.62 1.40 4.66
C MET A 1 -17.09 0.76 3.35
N ASP A 2 -17.22 -0.57 3.28
CA ASP A 2 -17.66 -1.34 2.11
C ASP A 2 -18.90 -0.78 1.41
N TRP A 3 -19.95 -0.43 2.13
CA TRP A 3 -21.17 0.12 1.55
C TRP A 3 -20.95 1.44 0.77
N LEU A 4 -20.01 2.28 1.23
CA LEU A 4 -19.68 3.53 0.55
C LEU A 4 -18.92 3.25 -0.75
N LEU A 5 -17.99 2.30 -0.71
CA LEU A 5 -17.20 1.87 -1.87
C LEU A 5 -18.08 1.16 -2.89
N ASP A 6 -18.87 0.19 -2.48
CA ASP A 6 -19.81 -0.53 -3.36
C ASP A 6 -20.69 0.45 -4.14
N ARG A 7 -21.29 1.42 -3.47
CA ARG A 7 -22.16 2.41 -4.10
C ARG A 7 -21.44 3.32 -5.10
N THR A 8 -20.17 3.65 -4.83
CA THR A 8 -19.40 4.57 -5.68
C THR A 8 -18.79 3.83 -6.86
N VAL A 9 -18.30 2.62 -6.63
CA VAL A 9 -17.62 1.79 -7.61
C VAL A 9 -18.61 1.16 -8.60
N GLU A 10 -19.76 0.64 -8.13
CA GLU A 10 -20.82 0.11 -9.00
C GLU A 10 -21.38 1.18 -9.95
N ALA A 11 -21.48 2.45 -9.49
CA ALA A 11 -21.96 3.55 -10.33
C ALA A 11 -21.01 3.89 -11.49
N CYS A 12 -19.71 3.55 -11.38
CA CYS A 12 -18.70 3.98 -12.33
C CYS A 12 -18.19 2.86 -13.27
N SER A 13 -18.51 1.59 -13.03
CA SER A 13 -18.04 0.42 -13.80
C SER A 13 -16.53 0.42 -14.06
N ILE A 14 -15.74 0.71 -13.02
CA ILE A 14 -14.30 0.95 -13.08
C ILE A 14 -13.59 -0.21 -12.42
N GLY A 15 -12.43 -0.58 -12.95
CA GLY A 15 -11.57 -1.61 -12.38
C GLY A 15 -10.44 -1.96 -13.31
N VAL A 16 -9.43 -2.57 -12.76
CA VAL A 16 -8.31 -3.16 -13.51
C VAL A 16 -8.62 -4.62 -13.76
N ALA A 17 -8.60 -5.03 -15.03
CA ALA A 17 -8.85 -6.39 -15.41
C ALA A 17 -7.65 -7.28 -15.06
N PHE A 18 -7.88 -8.34 -14.28
CA PHE A 18 -6.88 -9.35 -13.98
C PHE A 18 -7.43 -10.74 -14.33
N GLY A 19 -7.02 -11.25 -15.48
CA GLY A 19 -7.54 -12.48 -16.03
C GLY A 19 -9.03 -12.36 -16.42
N GLN A 20 -9.90 -13.11 -15.75
CA GLN A 20 -11.37 -13.05 -15.94
C GLN A 20 -12.08 -12.21 -14.87
N SER A 21 -11.34 -11.65 -13.93
CA SER A 21 -11.89 -10.85 -12.84
C SER A 21 -11.46 -9.38 -12.99
N SER A 22 -12.32 -8.47 -12.58
CA SER A 22 -12.04 -7.05 -12.49
C SER A 22 -11.95 -6.66 -11.01
N PHE A 23 -10.89 -5.92 -10.64
CA PHE A 23 -10.69 -5.40 -9.30
C PHE A 23 -10.80 -3.88 -9.36
N THR A 24 -11.61 -3.31 -8.51
CA THR A 24 -11.90 -1.88 -8.45
C THR A 24 -11.24 -1.22 -7.26
N ASP A 25 -11.19 -1.93 -6.17
CA ASP A 25 -10.68 -1.46 -4.88
C ASP A 25 -10.05 -2.61 -4.11
N LEU A 26 -9.20 -2.25 -3.17
CA LEU A 26 -8.66 -3.12 -2.14
C LEU A 26 -8.78 -2.34 -0.84
N ASP A 27 -9.60 -2.81 0.06
CA ASP A 27 -9.81 -2.17 1.33
C ASP A 27 -9.36 -3.05 2.50
N PHE A 28 -8.77 -2.41 3.50
CA PHE A 28 -8.41 -3.03 4.75
C PHE A 28 -8.63 -2.04 5.89
N ALA A 29 -9.69 -2.24 6.65
CA ALA A 29 -10.11 -1.36 7.74
C ALA A 29 -10.38 0.07 7.26
N ASP A 30 -9.52 1.02 7.58
CA ASP A 30 -9.58 2.44 7.20
C ASP A 30 -8.63 2.80 6.04
N ASP A 31 -7.79 1.85 5.61
CA ASP A 31 -6.91 2.01 4.46
C ASP A 31 -7.61 1.51 3.17
N VAL A 32 -8.01 2.44 2.31
CA VAL A 32 -8.66 2.14 1.03
C VAL A 32 -7.69 2.37 -0.11
N SER A 33 -7.57 1.40 -1.01
CA SER A 33 -6.82 1.52 -2.26
C SER A 33 -7.76 1.38 -3.45
N LEU A 34 -7.78 2.39 -4.31
CA LEU A 34 -8.59 2.43 -5.52
C LEU A 34 -7.73 2.09 -6.73
N LEU A 35 -8.29 1.33 -7.65
CA LEU A 35 -7.62 0.91 -8.87
C LEU A 35 -8.37 1.47 -10.08
N ALA A 36 -7.69 2.17 -10.97
CA ALA A 36 -8.24 2.67 -12.21
C ALA A 36 -7.20 2.64 -13.33
N GLU A 37 -7.65 2.37 -14.56
CA GLU A 37 -6.78 2.37 -15.74
C GLU A 37 -6.53 3.78 -16.28
N MET A 38 -7.43 4.73 -16.01
CA MET A 38 -7.36 6.09 -16.52
C MET A 38 -7.33 7.11 -15.38
N LEU A 39 -6.41 8.06 -15.48
CA LEU A 39 -6.24 9.11 -14.46
C LEU A 39 -7.49 9.98 -14.27
N GLU A 40 -8.17 10.35 -15.36
CA GLU A 40 -9.37 11.18 -15.28
C GLU A 40 -10.50 10.49 -14.51
N LEU A 41 -10.70 9.20 -14.78
CA LEU A 41 -11.67 8.39 -14.03
C LEU A 41 -11.27 8.26 -12.55
N PHE A 42 -9.98 8.10 -12.28
CA PHE A 42 -9.46 8.02 -10.92
C PHE A 42 -9.74 9.30 -10.12
N VAL A 43 -9.52 10.48 -10.72
CA VAL A 43 -9.84 11.77 -10.09
C VAL A 43 -11.34 11.88 -9.81
N PHE A 44 -12.17 11.51 -10.77
CA PHE A 44 -13.63 11.54 -10.62
C PHE A 44 -14.11 10.63 -9.47
N ILE A 45 -13.55 9.43 -9.34
CA ILE A 45 -13.88 8.51 -8.23
C ILE A 45 -13.49 9.10 -6.88
N LEU A 46 -12.27 9.65 -6.78
CA LEU A 46 -11.81 10.27 -5.55
C LEU A 46 -12.71 11.43 -5.11
N GLU A 47 -13.15 12.27 -6.06
CA GLU A 47 -14.06 13.36 -5.78
C GLU A 47 -15.44 12.87 -5.32
N THR A 48 -15.93 11.80 -5.95
CA THR A 48 -17.22 11.20 -5.60
C THR A 48 -17.16 10.56 -4.20
N ILE A 49 -16.11 9.77 -3.91
CA ILE A 49 -15.91 9.17 -2.58
C ILE A 49 -15.79 10.25 -1.51
N ALA A 50 -15.03 11.30 -1.77
CA ALA A 50 -14.88 12.40 -0.81
C ALA A 50 -16.22 13.12 -0.52
N SER A 51 -17.04 13.30 -1.55
CA SER A 51 -18.37 13.90 -1.42
C SER A 51 -19.33 13.01 -0.61
N GLU A 52 -19.38 11.72 -0.94
CA GLU A 52 -20.22 10.76 -0.23
C GLU A 52 -19.76 10.56 1.23
N ALA A 53 -18.44 10.48 1.45
CA ALA A 53 -17.85 10.40 2.79
C ALA A 53 -18.22 11.62 3.66
N ALA A 54 -18.14 12.82 3.07
CA ALA A 54 -18.51 14.05 3.77
C ALA A 54 -20.00 14.05 4.19
N SER A 55 -20.89 13.47 3.38
CA SER A 55 -22.32 13.33 3.70
C SER A 55 -22.56 12.45 4.94
N LEU A 56 -21.63 11.53 5.23
CA LEU A 56 -21.67 10.63 6.39
C LEU A 56 -20.84 11.15 7.57
N GLY A 57 -20.23 12.34 7.46
CA GLY A 57 -19.38 12.94 8.48
C GLY A 57 -17.94 12.42 8.51
N PHE A 58 -17.49 11.73 7.45
CA PHE A 58 -16.11 11.33 7.28
C PHE A 58 -15.35 12.34 6.43
N GLU A 59 -14.06 12.48 6.71
CA GLU A 59 -13.15 13.33 5.94
C GLU A 59 -11.99 12.52 5.36
N VAL A 60 -11.71 12.73 4.08
CA VAL A 60 -10.54 12.14 3.43
C VAL A 60 -9.27 12.84 3.90
N ASN A 61 -8.28 12.09 4.36
CA ASN A 61 -6.99 12.65 4.74
C ASN A 61 -6.09 12.85 3.51
N TRP A 62 -6.25 13.97 2.84
CA TRP A 62 -5.51 14.30 1.62
C TRP A 62 -3.99 14.32 1.79
N GLN A 63 -3.47 14.63 2.98
CA GLN A 63 -2.03 14.63 3.26
C GLN A 63 -1.45 13.20 3.26
N LYS A 64 -2.23 12.23 3.71
CA LYS A 64 -1.85 10.81 3.70
C LYS A 64 -2.16 10.13 2.38
N THR A 65 -3.17 10.62 1.65
CA THR A 65 -3.57 10.07 0.35
C THR A 65 -2.43 10.24 -0.65
N LYS A 66 -2.10 9.17 -1.38
CA LYS A 66 -1.06 9.14 -2.40
C LYS A 66 -1.62 8.49 -3.66
N VAL A 67 -1.09 8.89 -4.78
CA VAL A 67 -1.39 8.28 -6.08
C VAL A 67 -0.12 7.61 -6.59
N GLN A 68 -0.25 6.44 -7.16
CA GLN A 68 0.86 5.72 -7.76
C GLN A 68 0.45 5.19 -9.13
N ALA A 69 1.25 5.51 -10.15
CA ALA A 69 1.09 4.95 -11.47
C ALA A 69 1.94 3.69 -11.59
N LEU A 70 1.33 2.57 -11.97
CA LEU A 70 2.02 1.28 -12.15
C LEU A 70 2.25 1.01 -13.63
N GLY A 71 3.49 0.66 -14.00
CA GLY A 71 3.85 0.32 -15.38
C GLY A 71 3.93 1.49 -16.35
N CYS A 72 3.60 2.71 -15.94
CA CYS A 72 3.74 3.92 -16.76
C CYS A 72 5.19 4.42 -16.70
N ARG A 73 5.79 4.64 -17.87
CA ARG A 73 7.19 5.05 -17.95
C ARG A 73 7.42 6.54 -18.15
N GLU A 74 6.42 7.29 -18.61
CA GLU A 74 6.62 8.68 -19.01
C GLU A 74 5.36 9.52 -18.75
N ASP A 75 5.56 10.79 -18.38
CA ASP A 75 4.56 11.88 -18.34
C ASP A 75 3.50 11.89 -17.22
N MET A 76 3.72 11.19 -16.11
CA MET A 76 2.85 11.42 -14.95
C MET A 76 3.20 12.74 -14.24
N PRO A 77 2.22 13.60 -13.95
CA PRO A 77 2.46 14.81 -13.19
C PRO A 77 2.92 14.47 -11.77
N LEU A 78 3.75 15.33 -11.16
CA LEU A 78 4.20 15.15 -9.78
C LEU A 78 3.07 15.28 -8.76
N THR A 79 2.01 16.01 -9.12
CA THR A 79 0.84 16.22 -8.28
C THR A 79 -0.44 16.19 -9.12
N ILE A 80 -1.51 15.72 -8.52
CA ILE A 80 -2.85 15.70 -9.09
C ILE A 80 -3.76 16.54 -8.20
N LYS A 81 -4.61 17.35 -8.79
CA LYS A 81 -5.59 18.17 -8.05
C LYS A 81 -6.92 17.43 -7.93
N VAL A 82 -7.37 17.27 -6.68
CA VAL A 82 -8.69 16.70 -6.35
C VAL A 82 -9.35 17.64 -5.35
N GLN A 83 -10.52 18.16 -5.66
CA GLN A 83 -11.26 19.14 -4.83
C GLN A 83 -10.39 20.33 -4.36
N GLY A 84 -9.46 20.79 -5.21
CA GLY A 84 -8.55 21.90 -4.90
C GLY A 84 -7.36 21.53 -3.99
N GLN A 85 -7.23 20.27 -3.60
CA GLN A 85 -6.10 19.74 -2.84
C GLN A 85 -5.08 19.10 -3.79
N ASP A 86 -3.80 19.34 -3.52
CA ASP A 86 -2.70 18.73 -4.27
C ASP A 86 -2.33 17.37 -3.67
N ILE A 87 -2.53 16.29 -4.42
CA ILE A 87 -2.16 14.93 -4.03
C ILE A 87 -0.86 14.57 -4.73
N MET A 88 0.11 14.07 -3.97
CA MET A 88 1.40 13.67 -4.52
C MET A 88 1.31 12.36 -5.30
N VAL A 89 1.90 12.34 -6.48
CA VAL A 89 2.19 11.12 -7.22
C VAL A 89 3.53 10.59 -6.75
N VAL A 90 3.57 9.31 -6.33
CA VAL A 90 4.74 8.70 -5.73
C VAL A 90 5.23 7.52 -6.57
N GLU A 91 6.55 7.31 -6.59
CA GLU A 91 7.16 6.16 -7.26
C GLU A 91 7.07 4.88 -6.42
N GLU A 92 7.07 5.03 -5.11
CA GLU A 92 6.99 3.92 -4.17
C GLU A 92 6.00 4.22 -3.04
N PHE A 93 5.27 3.20 -2.63
CA PHE A 93 4.30 3.28 -1.55
C PHE A 93 4.29 1.97 -0.75
N VAL A 94 4.19 2.09 0.58
CA VAL A 94 4.07 0.93 1.45
C VAL A 94 2.59 0.69 1.75
N TYR A 95 2.04 -0.41 1.23
CA TYR A 95 0.67 -0.84 1.48
C TYR A 95 0.67 -2.16 2.24
N LEU A 96 0.00 -2.21 3.38
CA LEU A 96 -0.09 -3.39 4.28
C LEU A 96 1.27 -4.06 4.54
N GLY A 97 2.32 -3.26 4.69
CA GLY A 97 3.67 -3.74 4.96
C GLY A 97 4.51 -4.12 3.74
N SER A 98 3.94 -4.17 2.54
CA SER A 98 4.66 -4.41 1.28
C SER A 98 4.97 -3.10 0.56
N LEU A 99 6.19 -2.97 0.05
CA LEU A 99 6.59 -1.84 -0.77
C LEU A 99 6.20 -2.11 -2.23
N ILE A 100 5.29 -1.30 -2.74
CA ILE A 100 4.90 -1.31 -4.16
C ILE A 100 5.71 -0.22 -4.86
N HIS A 101 6.38 -0.58 -5.96
CA HIS A 101 7.15 0.34 -6.77
C HIS A 101 6.51 0.50 -8.15
N SER A 102 6.57 1.68 -8.74
CA SER A 102 5.96 2.01 -10.04
C SER A 102 6.43 1.11 -11.19
N SER A 103 7.65 0.58 -11.11
CA SER A 103 8.20 -0.40 -12.07
C SER A 103 7.59 -1.81 -11.98
N THR A 104 6.66 -2.04 -11.07
CA THR A 104 6.00 -3.34 -10.81
C THR A 104 6.95 -4.47 -10.39
N GLY A 105 8.20 -4.15 -10.05
CA GLY A 105 9.21 -5.10 -9.61
C GLY A 105 9.25 -5.28 -8.08
N SER A 106 9.50 -6.50 -7.61
CA SER A 106 9.60 -6.82 -6.16
C SER A 106 10.98 -6.54 -5.56
N THR A 107 11.97 -6.13 -6.35
CA THR A 107 13.36 -5.98 -5.90
C THR A 107 13.51 -4.97 -4.76
N CYS A 108 12.77 -3.87 -4.83
CA CYS A 108 12.78 -2.83 -3.80
C CYS A 108 12.23 -3.34 -2.46
N ASP A 109 11.11 -4.08 -2.50
CA ASP A 109 10.51 -4.66 -1.29
C ASP A 109 11.41 -5.74 -0.67
N ILE A 110 12.00 -6.62 -1.48
CA ILE A 110 12.97 -7.62 -1.02
C ILE A 110 14.17 -6.96 -0.35
N SER A 111 14.74 -5.92 -0.95
CA SER A 111 15.85 -5.17 -0.40
C SER A 111 15.50 -4.51 0.93
N ARG A 112 14.33 -3.88 1.00
CA ARG A 112 13.79 -3.25 2.21
C ARG A 112 13.59 -4.28 3.32
N ARG A 113 12.91 -5.39 3.06
CA ARG A 113 12.67 -6.47 4.04
C ARG A 113 13.99 -7.09 4.52
N SER A 114 14.94 -7.30 3.61
CA SER A 114 16.28 -7.78 3.96
C SER A 114 17.00 -6.82 4.91
N ALA A 115 16.90 -5.50 4.67
CA ALA A 115 17.52 -4.49 5.53
C ALA A 115 16.89 -4.47 6.93
N ILE A 116 15.56 -4.50 7.01
CA ILE A 116 14.81 -4.54 8.30
C ILE A 116 15.16 -5.81 9.08
N THR A 117 15.16 -6.97 8.40
CA THR A 117 15.51 -8.27 9.01
C THR A 117 16.94 -8.27 9.54
N ARG A 118 17.89 -7.70 8.76
CA ARG A 118 19.29 -7.56 9.21
C ARG A 118 19.40 -6.66 10.44
N ALA A 119 18.70 -5.55 10.47
CA ALA A 119 18.69 -4.65 11.62
C ALA A 119 18.12 -5.37 12.88
N ALA A 120 17.02 -6.12 12.72
CA ALA A 120 16.44 -6.92 13.80
C ALA A 120 17.41 -8.00 14.31
N MET A 121 18.10 -8.69 13.41
CA MET A 121 19.14 -9.67 13.78
C MET A 121 20.27 -9.02 14.57
N GLN A 122 20.77 -7.86 14.10
CA GLN A 122 21.87 -7.14 14.77
C GLN A 122 21.47 -6.61 16.15
N SER A 123 20.24 -6.14 16.32
CA SER A 123 19.75 -5.64 17.61
C SER A 123 19.77 -6.71 18.70
N LEU A 124 19.62 -7.99 18.32
CA LEU A 124 19.61 -9.14 19.24
C LEU A 124 20.97 -9.85 19.34
N GLU A 125 22.01 -9.36 18.65
CA GLU A 125 23.29 -10.07 18.53
C GLU A 125 23.91 -10.39 19.88
N ASN A 126 24.10 -9.41 20.74
CA ASN A 126 24.78 -9.59 22.03
C ASN A 126 23.90 -10.31 23.07
N GLN A 127 22.60 -10.11 23.00
CA GLN A 127 21.66 -10.65 23.99
C GLN A 127 21.27 -12.09 23.70
N ILE A 128 21.16 -12.46 22.44
CA ILE A 128 20.62 -13.76 22.00
C ILE A 128 21.65 -14.55 21.21
N TRP A 129 22.13 -13.99 20.08
CA TRP A 129 22.94 -14.77 19.14
C TRP A 129 24.32 -15.14 19.69
N ARG A 130 24.96 -14.24 20.45
CA ARG A 130 26.25 -14.51 21.12
C ARG A 130 26.12 -15.11 22.52
N SER A 131 24.90 -15.21 23.04
CA SER A 131 24.68 -15.81 24.39
C SER A 131 24.83 -17.30 24.38
N ARG A 132 24.94 -17.88 25.59
CA ARG A 132 25.05 -19.34 25.83
C ARG A 132 23.71 -20.09 25.74
N LEU A 133 22.70 -19.51 25.08
CA LEU A 133 21.40 -20.17 24.86
C LEU A 133 21.57 -21.39 23.95
N ALA A 134 20.77 -22.44 24.22
CA ALA A 134 20.70 -23.61 23.37
C ALA A 134 20.31 -23.25 21.92
N ILE A 135 20.88 -23.97 20.95
CA ILE A 135 20.62 -23.74 19.51
C ILE A 135 19.13 -23.88 19.20
N SER A 136 18.45 -24.84 19.82
CA SER A 136 16.99 -25.03 19.66
C SER A 136 16.19 -23.80 20.06
N THR A 137 16.60 -23.12 21.14
CA THR A 137 15.96 -21.86 21.58
C THR A 137 16.23 -20.72 20.57
N LYS A 138 17.46 -20.60 20.08
CA LYS A 138 17.83 -19.62 19.07
C LYS A 138 17.04 -19.83 17.78
N LEU A 139 16.90 -21.06 17.31
CA LEU A 139 16.10 -21.39 16.13
C LEU A 139 14.62 -21.06 16.31
N LYS A 140 14.08 -21.36 17.51
CA LYS A 140 12.69 -20.99 17.81
C LYS A 140 12.48 -19.48 17.76
N LEU A 141 13.40 -18.70 18.37
CA LEU A 141 13.35 -17.23 18.32
C LEU A 141 13.49 -16.70 16.89
N TYR A 142 14.40 -17.27 16.11
CA TYR A 142 14.57 -16.91 14.71
C TYR A 142 13.27 -17.12 13.92
N ASN A 143 12.70 -18.30 14.01
CA ASN A 143 11.48 -18.64 13.27
C ASN A 143 10.25 -17.82 13.71
N THR A 144 10.19 -17.46 15.01
CA THR A 144 9.02 -16.74 15.54
C THR A 144 9.13 -15.22 15.41
N CYS A 145 10.34 -14.66 15.54
CA CYS A 145 10.52 -13.21 15.62
C CYS A 145 11.23 -12.61 14.40
N ILE A 146 12.13 -13.35 13.76
CA ILE A 146 12.96 -12.80 12.67
C ILE A 146 12.39 -13.17 11.30
N LEU A 147 12.09 -14.43 11.09
CA LEU A 147 11.59 -14.90 9.80
C LEU A 147 10.30 -14.20 9.34
N PRO A 148 9.31 -13.92 10.23
CA PRO A 148 8.11 -13.19 9.83
C PRO A 148 8.33 -11.74 9.42
N ILE A 149 9.46 -11.12 9.79
CA ILE A 149 9.83 -9.78 9.34
C ILE A 149 10.20 -9.79 7.86
N PHE A 150 10.80 -10.89 7.41
CA PHE A 150 11.22 -11.04 6.01
C PHE A 150 10.06 -11.48 5.11
N LEU A 151 9.21 -12.37 5.59
CA LEU A 151 8.06 -12.90 4.85
C LEU A 151 6.89 -11.92 4.85
#